data_4a7f1943e431b788710fc2879989044a
#
_entry.id   4a7f1943e431b788710fc2879989044a
#
_cell.length_a   1.000
_cell.length_b   1.000
_cell.length_c   1.000
_cell.angle_alpha   90.00
_cell.angle_beta   90.00
_cell.angle_gamma   90.00
#
_symmetry.space_group_name_H-M   'P 1'
#
loop_
_entity.id
_entity.type
_entity.pdbx_description
1 polymer ?
#
loop_
_entity_poly.entity_id
_entity_poly.type
_entity_poly.pdbx_seq_one_letter_code
_entity_poly.pdbx_strand_id
1 'polypeptide(L)'
;MDEEKRLVFGLVSRLLDYPGKDLVDSAADIEQWAGKIPGGSRESLLDFLSYLRKTPLIDLQEEYTRTFDHNPGLCLNITFHKWGEDKKRGTALAELTKTYNEAGYEMNCKELPDYLPMILEFISVCPEETGFPLQEEYGEQFALMGSRLRAIQSPYAKLFEVLI
;
A
#
# COMPACT_ATOMS: atom_id res chain seq x y z
N MET A 1 -14.34 -11.13 0.80
CA MET A 1 -13.00 -10.86 1.40
C MET A 1 -13.16 -10.95 2.90
N ASP A 2 -12.38 -11.78 3.57
CA ASP A 2 -12.55 -11.95 5.01
C ASP A 2 -12.04 -10.72 5.79
N GLU A 3 -12.42 -10.63 7.07
CA GLU A 3 -12.07 -9.52 7.95
C GLU A 3 -10.55 -9.39 8.16
N GLU A 4 -9.84 -10.52 8.14
CA GLU A 4 -8.39 -10.56 8.23
C GLU A 4 -7.72 -9.84 7.06
N LYS A 5 -8.15 -10.14 5.84
CA LYS A 5 -7.59 -9.54 4.62
C LYS A 5 -7.86 -8.04 4.57
N ARG A 6 -9.04 -7.59 5.01
CA ARG A 6 -9.35 -6.17 5.16
C ARG A 6 -8.41 -5.49 6.14
N LEU A 7 -8.15 -6.12 7.28
CA LEU A 7 -7.22 -5.61 8.28
C LEU A 7 -5.80 -5.50 7.70
N VAL A 8 -5.33 -6.52 6.97
CA VAL A 8 -4.02 -6.49 6.31
C VAL A 8 -3.92 -5.30 5.35
N PHE A 9 -4.90 -5.11 4.47
CA PHE A 9 -4.88 -3.98 3.52
C PHE A 9 -4.87 -2.63 4.23
N GLY A 10 -5.66 -2.46 5.28
CA GLY A 10 -5.69 -1.21 6.06
C GLY A 10 -4.35 -0.94 6.78
N LEU A 11 -3.71 -1.97 7.34
CA LEU A 11 -2.41 -1.82 7.98
C LEU A 11 -1.31 -1.51 6.96
N VAL A 12 -1.28 -2.21 5.82
CA VAL A 12 -0.30 -1.94 4.77
C VAL A 12 -0.49 -0.54 4.18
N SER A 13 -1.73 -0.11 3.95
CA SER A 13 -2.02 1.27 3.53
C SER A 13 -1.34 2.28 4.44
N ARG A 14 -1.51 2.13 5.74
CA ARG A 14 -0.93 3.03 6.74
C ARG A 14 0.60 2.98 6.78
N LEU A 15 1.18 1.77 6.67
CA LEU A 15 2.63 1.56 6.74
C LEU A 15 3.36 1.95 5.44
N LEU A 16 2.64 1.98 4.32
CA LEU A 16 3.18 2.30 3.00
C LEU A 16 3.07 3.79 2.65
N ASP A 17 2.40 4.58 3.47
CA ASP A 17 2.36 6.03 3.29
C ASP A 17 3.68 6.69 3.69
N TYR A 18 3.90 7.93 3.26
CA TYR A 18 5.12 8.67 3.60
C TYR A 18 5.30 8.72 5.12
N PRO A 19 6.46 8.30 5.65
CA PRO A 19 6.65 8.21 7.09
C PRO A 19 6.72 9.58 7.75
N GLY A 20 5.74 9.84 8.60
CA GLY A 20 5.67 11.01 9.47
C GLY A 20 5.79 10.64 10.94
N LYS A 21 5.89 11.66 11.80
CA LYS A 21 5.95 11.47 13.25
C LYS A 21 4.74 10.71 13.78
N ASP A 22 3.56 10.98 13.24
CA ASP A 22 2.30 10.32 13.60
C ASP A 22 2.32 8.80 13.33
N LEU A 23 2.96 8.37 12.25
CA LEU A 23 3.15 6.94 11.96
C LEU A 23 4.06 6.29 13.00
N VAL A 24 5.19 6.91 13.33
CA VAL A 24 6.13 6.41 14.32
C VAL A 24 5.47 6.33 15.70
N ASP A 25 4.72 7.35 16.09
CA ASP A 25 3.99 7.41 17.36
C ASP A 25 2.88 6.34 17.45
N SER A 26 2.27 5.95 16.32
CA SER A 26 1.22 4.91 16.25
C SER A 26 1.78 3.49 16.09
N ALA A 27 3.08 3.29 15.98
CA ALA A 27 3.67 1.97 15.70
C ALA A 27 3.27 0.89 16.71
N ALA A 28 3.14 1.25 17.99
CA ALA A 28 2.72 0.31 19.05
C ALA A 28 1.27 -0.14 18.86
N ASP A 29 0.35 0.75 18.50
CA ASP A 29 -1.05 0.42 18.23
C ASP A 29 -1.17 -0.45 16.98
N ILE A 30 -0.42 -0.11 15.92
CA ILE A 30 -0.36 -0.91 14.69
C ILE A 30 0.14 -2.33 14.98
N GLU A 31 1.14 -2.48 15.85
CA GLU A 31 1.65 -3.79 16.27
C GLU A 31 0.59 -4.64 17.00
N GLN A 32 -0.25 -4.03 17.82
CA GLN A 32 -1.35 -4.73 18.45
C GLN A 32 -2.37 -5.27 17.44
N TRP A 33 -2.66 -4.50 16.39
CA TRP A 33 -3.53 -4.94 15.30
C TRP A 33 -2.87 -6.02 14.44
N ALA A 34 -1.60 -5.86 14.10
CA ALA A 34 -0.82 -6.89 13.39
C ALA A 34 -0.76 -8.21 14.17
N GLY A 35 -0.72 -8.14 15.49
CA GLY A 35 -0.75 -9.31 16.38
C GLY A 35 -2.02 -10.17 16.28
N LYS A 36 -3.12 -9.62 15.74
CA LYS A 36 -4.39 -10.34 15.51
C LYS A 36 -4.39 -11.14 14.20
N ILE A 37 -3.44 -10.88 13.31
CA ILE A 37 -3.32 -11.54 12.02
C ILE A 37 -2.58 -12.87 12.22
N PRO A 38 -3.09 -14.00 11.71
CA PRO A 38 -2.41 -15.29 11.84
C PRO A 38 -1.28 -15.47 10.80
N GLY A 39 -0.38 -16.41 11.07
CA GLY A 39 0.58 -16.94 10.10
C GLY A 39 1.67 -15.97 9.65
N GLY A 40 2.17 -16.19 8.43
CA GLY A 40 3.32 -15.48 7.87
C GLY A 40 3.09 -13.99 7.64
N SER A 41 1.85 -13.57 7.36
CA SER A 41 1.50 -12.16 7.19
C SER A 41 1.80 -11.35 8.46
N ARG A 42 1.51 -11.92 9.63
CA ARG A 42 1.85 -11.32 10.92
C ARG A 42 3.36 -11.12 11.06
N GLU A 43 4.15 -12.14 10.72
CA GLU A 43 5.60 -12.08 10.85
C GLU A 43 6.19 -10.97 9.96
N SER A 44 5.77 -10.90 8.70
CA SER A 44 6.21 -9.86 7.78
C SER A 44 5.85 -8.44 8.25
N LEU A 45 4.65 -8.24 8.79
CA LEU A 45 4.25 -6.96 9.36
C LEU A 45 5.07 -6.58 10.61
N LEU A 46 5.32 -7.54 11.51
CA LEU A 46 6.13 -7.31 12.70
C LEU A 46 7.59 -7.02 12.36
N ASP A 47 8.15 -7.67 11.34
CA ASP A 47 9.50 -7.39 10.84
C ASP A 47 9.60 -5.93 10.33
N PHE A 48 8.62 -5.48 9.56
CA PHE A 48 8.58 -4.11 9.09
C PHE A 48 8.42 -3.11 10.23
N LEU A 49 7.55 -3.38 11.19
CA LEU A 49 7.37 -2.54 12.38
C LEU A 49 8.64 -2.46 13.24
N SER A 50 9.39 -3.55 13.34
CA SER A 50 10.70 -3.54 13.99
C SER A 50 11.68 -2.60 13.28
N TYR A 51 11.72 -2.64 11.94
CA TYR A 51 12.51 -1.71 11.14
C TYR A 51 12.09 -0.26 11.38
N LEU A 52 10.78 0.03 11.32
CA LEU A 52 10.23 1.36 11.55
C LEU A 52 10.63 1.94 12.92
N ARG A 53 10.60 1.13 13.97
CA ARG A 53 10.93 1.56 15.33
C ARG A 53 12.42 1.80 15.57
N LYS A 54 13.28 1.04 14.90
CA LYS A 54 14.75 1.10 15.07
C LYS A 54 15.41 2.17 14.21
N THR A 55 14.67 2.72 13.23
CA THR A 55 15.23 3.65 12.24
C THR A 55 14.80 5.08 12.58
N PRO A 56 15.74 6.03 12.67
CA PRO A 56 15.41 7.44 12.85
C PRO A 56 14.46 7.96 11.76
N LEU A 57 13.58 8.88 12.10
CA LEU A 57 12.56 9.38 11.17
C LEU A 57 13.16 9.94 9.89
N ILE A 58 14.25 10.66 9.98
CA ILE A 58 14.92 11.23 8.79
C ILE A 58 15.41 10.13 7.84
N ASP A 59 15.95 9.04 8.37
CA ASP A 59 16.45 7.92 7.58
C ASP A 59 15.27 7.14 6.95
N LEU A 60 14.14 7.02 7.66
CA LEU A 60 12.90 6.46 7.09
C LEU A 60 12.41 7.28 5.90
N GLN A 61 12.41 8.59 6.02
CA GLN A 61 11.96 9.51 4.97
C GLN A 61 12.89 9.48 3.75
N GLU A 62 14.20 9.45 3.97
CA GLU A 62 15.18 9.31 2.89
C GLU A 62 15.07 7.97 2.16
N GLU A 63 14.90 6.88 2.90
CA GLU A 63 14.71 5.55 2.32
C GLU A 63 13.42 5.47 1.50
N TYR A 64 12.30 6.02 2.01
CA TYR A 64 11.04 6.08 1.30
C TYR A 64 11.17 6.84 -0.02
N THR A 65 11.71 8.05 0.02
CA THR A 65 11.90 8.90 -1.15
C THR A 65 12.82 8.22 -2.19
N ARG A 66 13.93 7.63 -1.75
CA ARG A 66 14.83 6.90 -2.64
C ARG A 66 14.17 5.69 -3.28
N THR A 67 13.36 4.96 -2.52
CA THR A 67 12.72 3.72 -2.98
C THR A 67 11.58 4.01 -3.95
N PHE A 68 10.71 4.96 -3.65
CA PHE A 68 9.45 5.16 -4.37
C PHE A 68 9.43 6.40 -5.26
N ASP A 69 9.95 7.54 -4.80
CA ASP A 69 9.83 8.79 -5.55
C ASP A 69 10.91 8.93 -6.63
N HIS A 70 12.10 8.42 -6.37
CA HIS A 70 13.22 8.49 -7.31
C HIS A 70 13.39 7.24 -8.18
N ASN A 71 12.50 6.27 -8.06
CA ASN A 71 12.56 5.02 -8.81
C ASN A 71 11.23 4.79 -9.57
N PRO A 72 11.15 5.13 -10.86
CA PRO A 72 9.93 4.92 -11.65
C PRO A 72 9.45 3.46 -11.65
N GLY A 73 10.36 2.51 -11.53
CA GLY A 73 10.04 1.08 -11.44
C GLY A 73 9.37 0.66 -10.13
N LEU A 74 9.31 1.56 -9.13
CA LEU A 74 8.72 1.34 -7.81
C LEU A 74 7.79 2.46 -7.37
N CYS A 75 7.42 3.41 -8.25
CA CYS A 75 6.48 4.47 -7.90
C CYS A 75 5.16 3.87 -7.39
N LEU A 76 4.53 4.55 -6.43
CA LEU A 76 3.29 4.06 -5.80
C LEU A 76 2.02 4.37 -6.61
N ASN A 77 2.15 4.87 -7.83
CA ASN A 77 1.05 5.02 -8.78
C ASN A 77 0.87 3.73 -9.57
N ILE A 78 -0.02 2.88 -9.10
CA ILE A 78 -0.12 1.48 -9.54
C ILE A 78 -0.49 1.33 -11.02
N THR A 79 -1.30 2.24 -11.57
CA THR A 79 -1.69 2.21 -12.98
C THR A 79 -0.51 2.44 -13.92
N PHE A 80 0.55 3.13 -13.47
CA PHE A 80 1.76 3.31 -14.25
C PHE A 80 2.48 1.99 -14.53
N HIS A 81 2.46 1.05 -13.59
CA HIS A 81 3.06 -0.27 -13.78
C HIS A 81 2.31 -1.14 -14.79
N LYS A 82 1.01 -0.87 -14.98
CA LYS A 82 0.16 -1.62 -15.90
C LYS A 82 0.13 -1.02 -17.31
N TRP A 83 0.06 0.30 -17.41
CA TRP A 83 -0.14 1.01 -18.68
C TRP A 83 0.98 1.98 -19.07
N GLY A 84 1.90 2.31 -18.16
CA GLY A 84 2.94 3.31 -18.43
C GLY A 84 2.34 4.65 -18.82
N GLU A 85 2.75 5.18 -19.96
CA GLU A 85 2.23 6.43 -20.55
C GLU A 85 1.12 6.20 -21.60
N ASP A 86 0.59 4.98 -21.68
CA ASP A 86 -0.53 4.68 -22.58
C ASP A 86 -1.79 5.47 -22.18
N LYS A 87 -2.59 5.88 -23.19
CA LYS A 87 -3.87 6.58 -22.98
C LYS A 87 -4.85 5.82 -22.09
N LYS A 88 -4.74 4.50 -22.04
CA LYS A 88 -5.53 3.63 -21.15
C LYS A 88 -5.34 3.99 -19.67
N ARG A 89 -4.19 4.52 -19.29
CA ARG A 89 -3.95 4.99 -17.93
C ARG A 89 -4.93 6.11 -17.54
N GLY A 90 -5.16 7.08 -18.43
CA GLY A 90 -6.14 8.15 -18.18
C GLY A 90 -7.54 7.62 -17.94
N THR A 91 -7.97 6.62 -18.72
CA THR A 91 -9.26 5.94 -18.53
C THR A 91 -9.31 5.22 -17.17
N ALA A 92 -8.27 4.50 -16.79
CA ALA A 92 -8.20 3.81 -15.51
C ALA A 92 -8.25 4.77 -14.32
N LEU A 93 -7.57 5.93 -14.40
CA LEU A 93 -7.65 6.96 -13.37
C LEU A 93 -9.07 7.53 -13.22
N ALA A 94 -9.77 7.76 -14.33
CA ALA A 94 -11.16 8.22 -14.31
C ALA A 94 -12.12 7.17 -13.73
N GLU A 95 -11.90 5.89 -14.03
CA GLU A 95 -12.68 4.78 -13.48
C GLU A 95 -12.48 4.63 -11.98
N LEU A 96 -11.25 4.73 -11.49
CA LEU A 96 -10.96 4.73 -10.05
C LEU A 96 -11.67 5.89 -9.34
N THR A 97 -11.59 7.11 -9.87
CA THR A 97 -12.29 8.27 -9.31
C THR A 97 -13.80 8.04 -9.25
N LYS A 98 -14.38 7.50 -10.31
CA LYS A 98 -15.80 7.15 -10.36
C LYS A 98 -16.16 6.10 -9.28
N THR A 99 -15.37 5.05 -9.16
CA THR A 99 -15.57 3.98 -8.17
C THR A 99 -15.56 4.53 -6.75
N TYR A 100 -14.61 5.42 -6.42
CA TYR A 100 -14.56 6.07 -5.11
C TYR A 100 -15.80 6.91 -4.84
N ASN A 101 -16.19 7.74 -5.80
CA ASN A 101 -17.36 8.61 -5.66
C ASN A 101 -18.66 7.82 -5.50
N GLU A 102 -18.85 6.74 -6.26
CA GLU A 102 -20.04 5.87 -6.18
C GLU A 102 -20.13 5.15 -4.84
N ALA A 103 -19.00 4.83 -4.23
CA ALA A 103 -18.93 4.24 -2.88
C ALA A 103 -18.99 5.28 -1.75
N GLY A 104 -19.07 6.58 -2.07
CA GLY A 104 -19.07 7.65 -1.07
C GLY A 104 -17.73 7.89 -0.40
N TYR A 105 -16.64 7.42 -1.01
CA TYR A 105 -15.28 7.62 -0.52
C TYR A 105 -14.72 8.94 -1.07
N GLU A 106 -14.35 9.85 -0.17
CA GLU A 106 -13.78 11.14 -0.53
C GLU A 106 -12.24 11.08 -0.53
N MET A 107 -11.64 11.49 -1.64
CA MET A 107 -10.19 11.63 -1.73
C MET A 107 -9.76 12.95 -1.07
N ASN A 108 -9.22 12.87 0.13
CA ASN A 108 -8.77 14.03 0.91
C ASN A 108 -7.26 14.29 0.79
N CYS A 109 -6.62 13.82 -0.28
CA CYS A 109 -5.20 14.02 -0.54
C CYS A 109 -4.96 14.66 -1.91
N LYS A 110 -3.73 15.14 -2.11
CA LYS A 110 -3.29 15.72 -3.40
C LYS A 110 -2.78 14.66 -4.39
N GLU A 111 -2.81 13.39 -3.98
CA GLU A 111 -2.35 12.27 -4.79
C GLU A 111 -3.33 11.93 -5.91
N LEU A 112 -2.84 11.26 -6.93
CA LEU A 112 -3.69 10.69 -7.98
C LEU A 112 -4.52 9.53 -7.42
N PRO A 113 -5.68 9.21 -8.04
CA PRO A 113 -6.57 8.15 -7.55
C PRO A 113 -5.94 6.75 -7.54
N ASP A 114 -4.84 6.55 -8.27
CA ASP A 114 -4.10 5.29 -8.32
C ASP A 114 -2.94 5.20 -7.31
N TYR A 115 -2.84 6.14 -6.38
CA TYR A 115 -1.87 6.07 -5.30
C TYR A 115 -2.14 4.84 -4.42
N LEU A 116 -1.17 3.94 -4.37
CA LEU A 116 -1.37 2.60 -3.80
C LEU A 116 -1.87 2.61 -2.34
N PRO A 117 -1.33 3.42 -1.41
CA PRO A 117 -1.88 3.50 -0.06
C PRO A 117 -3.37 3.83 -0.04
N MET A 118 -3.84 4.71 -0.91
CA MET A 118 -5.26 5.08 -1.00
C MET A 118 -6.12 3.94 -1.56
N ILE A 119 -5.65 3.22 -2.57
CA ILE A 119 -6.34 2.02 -3.09
C ILE A 119 -6.48 0.96 -1.99
N LEU A 120 -5.42 0.71 -1.23
CA LEU A 120 -5.43 -0.28 -0.15
C LEU A 120 -6.37 0.13 1.00
N GLU A 121 -6.38 1.42 1.37
CA GLU A 121 -7.33 1.95 2.34
C GLU A 121 -8.77 1.75 1.83
N PHE A 122 -9.05 2.14 0.60
CA PHE A 122 -10.36 1.97 0.00
C PHE A 122 -10.82 0.51 0.01
N ILE A 123 -9.98 -0.43 -0.44
CA ILE A 123 -10.30 -1.86 -0.42
C ILE A 123 -10.57 -2.36 1.01
N SER A 124 -9.89 -1.80 2.02
CA SER A 124 -10.08 -2.20 3.42
C SER A 124 -11.44 -1.82 3.99
N VAL A 125 -12.07 -0.75 3.48
CA VAL A 125 -13.32 -0.18 4.04
C VAL A 125 -14.53 -0.31 3.12
N CYS A 126 -14.34 -0.48 1.80
CA CYS A 126 -15.45 -0.55 0.85
C CYS A 126 -16.18 -1.91 0.91
N PRO A 127 -17.41 -2.01 0.34
CA PRO A 127 -18.08 -3.29 0.14
C PRO A 127 -17.22 -4.28 -0.66
N GLU A 128 -17.36 -5.57 -0.38
CA GLU A 128 -16.55 -6.61 -1.02
C GLU A 128 -16.74 -6.66 -2.54
N GLU A 129 -17.94 -6.46 -3.01
CA GLU A 129 -18.27 -6.40 -4.44
C GLU A 129 -17.56 -5.27 -5.18
N THR A 130 -17.06 -4.25 -4.46
CA THR A 130 -16.29 -3.14 -5.02
C THR A 130 -14.79 -3.36 -4.85
N GLY A 131 -14.36 -3.86 -3.70
CA GLY A 131 -12.94 -4.03 -3.36
C GLY A 131 -12.29 -5.24 -4.04
N PHE A 132 -13.00 -6.34 -4.15
CA PHE A 132 -12.47 -7.57 -4.75
C PHE A 132 -12.05 -7.39 -6.22
N PRO A 133 -12.85 -6.76 -7.10
CA PRO A 133 -12.41 -6.49 -8.47
C PRO A 133 -11.14 -5.64 -8.56
N LEU A 134 -10.96 -4.65 -7.69
CA LEU A 134 -9.74 -3.84 -7.66
C LEU A 134 -8.51 -4.65 -7.24
N GLN A 135 -8.68 -5.55 -6.26
CA GLN A 135 -7.61 -6.43 -5.85
C GLN A 135 -7.20 -7.38 -6.98
N GLU A 136 -8.16 -7.95 -7.72
CA GLU A 136 -7.87 -8.78 -8.89
C GLU A 136 -7.22 -7.98 -10.01
N GLU A 137 -7.72 -6.78 -10.28
CA GLU A 137 -7.21 -5.88 -11.32
C GLU A 137 -5.73 -5.54 -11.15
N TYR A 138 -5.27 -5.31 -9.91
CA TYR A 138 -3.91 -4.85 -9.59
C TYR A 138 -3.02 -5.89 -8.91
N GLY A 139 -3.50 -7.11 -8.70
CA GLY A 139 -2.75 -8.16 -8.00
C GLY A 139 -1.40 -8.50 -8.64
N GLU A 140 -1.33 -8.52 -9.98
CA GLU A 140 -0.07 -8.75 -10.71
C GLU A 140 0.94 -7.61 -10.47
N GLN A 141 0.47 -6.37 -10.35
CA GLN A 141 1.32 -5.21 -10.08
C GLN A 141 1.84 -5.24 -8.64
N PHE A 142 1.03 -5.70 -7.67
CA PHE A 142 1.51 -5.92 -6.29
C PHE A 142 2.65 -6.95 -6.27
N ALA A 143 2.48 -8.08 -6.96
CA ALA A 143 3.51 -9.11 -7.06
C ALA A 143 4.79 -8.61 -7.74
N LEU A 144 4.65 -7.84 -8.82
CA LEU A 144 5.78 -7.24 -9.55
C LEU A 144 6.57 -6.28 -8.66
N MET A 145 5.88 -5.37 -7.96
CA MET A 145 6.52 -4.43 -7.04
C MET A 145 7.20 -5.15 -5.88
N GLY A 146 6.55 -6.15 -5.29
CA GLY A 146 7.14 -6.98 -4.25
C GLY A 146 8.43 -7.66 -4.69
N SER A 147 8.45 -8.22 -5.90
CA SER A 147 9.64 -8.82 -6.50
C SER A 147 10.79 -7.81 -6.69
N ARG A 148 10.49 -6.61 -7.19
CA ARG A 148 11.48 -5.54 -7.39
C ARG A 148 12.04 -5.04 -6.06
N LEU A 149 11.20 -4.84 -5.05
CA LEU A 149 11.61 -4.44 -3.71
C LEU A 149 12.51 -5.49 -3.06
N ARG A 150 12.20 -6.77 -3.25
CA ARG A 150 13.03 -7.88 -2.75
C ARG A 150 14.38 -7.89 -3.44
N ALA A 151 14.44 -7.64 -4.74
CA ALA A 151 15.68 -7.61 -5.51
C ALA A 151 16.67 -6.53 -5.04
N ILE A 152 16.17 -5.40 -4.53
CA ILE A 152 16.99 -4.33 -3.93
C ILE A 152 17.11 -4.45 -2.41
N GLN A 153 16.65 -5.54 -1.82
CA GLN A 153 16.66 -5.80 -0.38
C GLN A 153 15.99 -4.69 0.46
N SER A 154 14.95 -4.07 -0.09
CA SER A 154 14.19 -3.04 0.61
C SER A 154 13.37 -3.64 1.76
N PRO A 155 13.34 -3.00 2.94
CA PRO A 155 12.45 -3.41 4.03
C PRO A 155 10.97 -3.35 3.64
N TYR A 156 10.60 -2.51 2.70
CA TYR A 156 9.23 -2.42 2.17
C TYR A 156 8.76 -3.69 1.45
N ALA A 157 9.66 -4.58 1.02
CA ALA A 157 9.30 -5.88 0.45
C ALA A 157 8.36 -6.68 1.38
N LYS A 158 8.53 -6.54 2.70
CA LYS A 158 7.68 -7.18 3.72
C LYS A 158 6.21 -6.79 3.64
N LEU A 159 5.93 -5.54 3.29
CA LEU A 159 4.57 -5.06 3.12
C LEU A 159 3.90 -5.64 1.88
N PHE A 160 4.65 -5.89 0.83
CA PHE A 160 4.12 -6.49 -0.40
C PHE A 160 3.97 -8.02 -0.29
N GLU A 161 4.73 -8.69 0.55
CA GLU A 161 4.58 -10.12 0.83
C GLU A 161 3.18 -10.48 1.38
N VAL A 162 2.56 -9.55 2.10
CA VAL A 162 1.24 -9.78 2.73
C VAL A 162 0.06 -9.37 1.83
N LEU A 163 0.31 -8.75 0.69
CA LEU A 163 -0.72 -8.34 -0.29
C LEU A 163 -1.00 -9.42 -1.35
N ILE A 164 -0.15 -10.45 -1.44
CA ILE A 164 -0.14 -11.45 -2.51
C ILE A 164 -0.83 -12.76 -2.07
#